data_cdd95b54c2a314b42d3829645240671f
#
_entry.id   cdd95b54c2a314b42d3829645240671f
#
_cell.length_a   1.000
_cell.length_b   1.000
_cell.length_c   1.000
_cell.angle_alpha   90.00
_cell.angle_beta   90.00
_cell.angle_gamma   90.00
#
_symmetry.space_group_name_H-M   'P 1'
#
loop_
_entity.id
_entity.type
_entity.pdbx_description
1 polymer ?
#
loop_
_entity_poly.entity_id
_entity_poly.type
_entity_poly.pdbx_seq_one_letter_code
_entity_poly.pdbx_strand_id
1 'polypeptide(L)'
;RRELYDPILSFQLANDFHVRRVITAYLPEDEDSRAFATLLQWDNIFYESERTPLIGGRRSTVRVGTVQWQMRRVTNFEDLMSNIEFFVDAMAGYNCDFILFPELFNAPLLAQFNQEDPAEAMRGLAQYTGEITDAMSRMAVSYNINIIAGSMPVYDENTLYNVAYLCRRDGTIDHHYKLHATPDERFYWGVQGGDALKAFDTDVGRIGILVCYDVEFPEACRLLADQGMQILFVPFWTDTKNAYLRVRRCAQARAIENECYVAITGSV
;
A
#
# COMPACT_ATOMS: atom_id res chain seq x y z
N ARG A 1 38.21 17.90 -30.97
CA ARG A 1 37.43 18.28 -29.78
C ARG A 1 37.70 17.21 -28.72
N ARG A 2 38.34 17.55 -27.61
CA ARG A 2 38.40 16.67 -26.42
C ARG A 2 37.02 16.71 -25.81
N GLU A 3 36.25 15.61 -25.87
CA GLU A 3 35.05 15.45 -25.11
C GLU A 3 35.47 15.25 -23.64
N LEU A 4 35.15 16.21 -22.80
CA LEU A 4 35.30 16.09 -21.36
C LEU A 4 34.15 15.21 -20.87
N TYR A 5 34.45 14.02 -20.40
CA TYR A 5 33.49 13.09 -19.82
C TYR A 5 33.53 13.25 -18.31
N ASP A 6 32.43 13.73 -17.74
CA ASP A 6 32.17 13.73 -16.30
C ASP A 6 31.13 12.64 -16.01
N PRO A 7 31.50 11.55 -15.32
CA PRO A 7 30.58 10.43 -15.06
C PRO A 7 29.41 10.82 -14.17
N ILE A 8 29.60 11.74 -13.20
CA ILE A 8 28.55 12.18 -12.29
C ILE A 8 27.53 13.04 -13.02
N LEU A 9 28.00 14.03 -13.76
CA LEU A 9 27.14 14.89 -14.57
C LEU A 9 26.40 14.08 -15.65
N SER A 10 27.09 13.14 -16.30
CA SER A 10 26.49 12.28 -17.32
C SER A 10 25.38 11.39 -16.73
N PHE A 11 25.59 10.84 -15.53
CA PHE A 11 24.57 10.08 -14.83
C PHE A 11 23.35 10.95 -14.48
N GLN A 12 23.56 12.16 -13.97
CA GLN A 12 22.48 13.07 -13.61
C GLN A 12 21.67 13.51 -14.84
N LEU A 13 22.35 13.86 -15.94
CA LEU A 13 21.67 14.22 -17.20
C LEU A 13 20.87 13.06 -17.80
N ALA A 14 21.34 11.81 -17.63
CA ALA A 14 20.59 10.61 -18.04
C ALA A 14 19.37 10.33 -17.17
N ASN A 15 19.26 10.96 -16.00
CA ASN A 15 18.13 10.88 -15.07
C ASN A 15 17.32 12.18 -15.05
N ASP A 16 17.17 12.83 -16.18
CA ASP A 16 16.32 14.01 -16.42
C ASP A 16 16.70 15.27 -15.60
N PHE A 17 17.96 15.37 -15.14
CA PHE A 17 18.47 16.61 -14.61
C PHE A 17 18.86 17.56 -15.74
N HIS A 18 18.53 18.83 -15.60
CA HIS A 18 18.86 19.87 -16.57
C HIS A 18 19.87 20.85 -16.00
N VAL A 19 20.92 21.16 -16.77
CA VAL A 19 21.88 22.20 -16.38
C VAL A 19 21.22 23.58 -16.45
N ARG A 20 21.14 24.28 -15.31
CA ARG A 20 20.61 25.64 -15.24
C ARG A 20 21.69 26.69 -15.40
N ARG A 21 22.81 26.49 -14.73
CA ARG A 21 23.99 27.37 -14.89
C ARG A 21 25.23 26.72 -14.32
N VAL A 22 26.37 27.24 -14.73
CA VAL A 22 27.68 26.97 -14.12
C VAL A 22 27.94 28.09 -13.08
N ILE A 23 28.33 27.70 -11.88
CA ILE A 23 28.68 28.57 -10.79
C ILE A 23 30.20 28.63 -10.71
N THR A 24 30.77 29.84 -10.69
CA THR A 24 32.22 30.06 -10.54
C THR A 24 32.56 30.34 -9.08
N ALA A 25 33.74 29.95 -8.64
CA ALA A 25 34.24 30.15 -7.27
C ALA A 25 33.32 29.56 -6.19
N TYR A 26 32.71 28.40 -6.46
CA TYR A 26 31.79 27.72 -5.54
C TYR A 26 32.56 27.07 -4.38
N LEU A 27 33.65 26.38 -4.70
CA LEU A 27 34.60 25.81 -3.74
C LEU A 27 36.01 26.20 -4.18
N PRO A 28 36.56 27.32 -3.69
CA PRO A 28 37.85 27.83 -4.15
C PRO A 28 39.02 26.86 -3.87
N GLU A 29 38.85 25.95 -2.92
CA GLU A 29 39.87 24.98 -2.50
C GLU A 29 39.85 23.67 -3.31
N ASP A 30 38.84 23.49 -4.17
CA ASP A 30 38.72 22.31 -5.06
C ASP A 30 39.48 22.52 -6.37
N GLU A 31 40.71 22.02 -6.42
CA GLU A 31 41.59 22.14 -7.58
C GLU A 31 41.09 21.32 -8.78
N ASP A 32 40.41 20.20 -8.54
CA ASP A 32 39.95 19.29 -9.61
C ASP A 32 38.84 19.93 -10.43
N SER A 33 37.90 20.59 -9.81
CA SER A 33 36.81 21.33 -10.47
C SER A 33 37.22 22.74 -10.88
N ARG A 34 38.43 23.21 -10.51
CA ARG A 34 38.87 24.61 -10.65
C ARG A 34 37.88 25.60 -10.08
N ALA A 35 37.27 25.25 -8.95
CA ALA A 35 36.24 26.00 -8.25
C ALA A 35 34.92 26.21 -9.05
N PHE A 36 34.69 25.44 -10.10
CA PHE A 36 33.40 25.48 -10.82
C PHE A 36 32.44 24.42 -10.28
N ALA A 37 31.18 24.77 -10.22
CA ALA A 37 30.09 23.82 -9.95
C ALA A 37 28.97 23.97 -10.98
N THR A 38 28.20 22.92 -11.16
CA THR A 38 27.04 22.94 -12.06
C THR A 38 25.76 22.93 -11.22
N LEU A 39 24.95 23.97 -11.38
CA LEU A 39 23.61 23.98 -10.81
C LEU A 39 22.69 23.15 -11.71
N LEU A 40 22.22 22.05 -11.16
CA LEU A 40 21.28 21.16 -11.83
C LEU A 40 19.87 21.39 -11.27
N GLN A 41 18.90 21.26 -12.15
CA GLN A 41 17.49 21.24 -11.79
C GLN A 41 16.90 19.92 -12.27
N TRP A 42 16.17 19.28 -11.40
CA TRP A 42 15.28 18.18 -11.74
C TRP A 42 13.85 18.64 -11.47
N ASP A 43 13.00 18.53 -12.48
CA ASP A 43 11.59 18.89 -12.35
C ASP A 43 10.83 17.65 -11.92
N ASN A 44 10.40 17.61 -10.67
CA ASN A 44 9.51 16.58 -10.19
C ASN A 44 8.14 16.76 -10.84
N ILE A 45 7.89 16.01 -11.93
CA ILE A 45 6.59 16.02 -12.63
C ILE A 45 5.43 15.57 -11.76
N PHE A 46 5.72 14.92 -10.61
CA PHE A 46 4.74 14.50 -9.62
C PHE A 46 4.62 15.51 -8.47
N TYR A 47 5.40 16.63 -8.50
CA TYR A 47 5.29 17.66 -7.50
C TYR A 47 4.05 18.50 -7.79
N GLU A 48 3.03 18.30 -6.98
CA GLU A 48 1.96 19.27 -6.82
C GLU A 48 2.34 20.20 -5.68
N SER A 49 2.44 21.50 -5.99
CA SER A 49 2.63 22.50 -4.92
C SER A 49 1.51 22.29 -3.89
N GLU A 50 1.87 22.09 -2.62
CA GLU A 50 0.88 22.13 -1.55
C GLU A 50 0.16 23.49 -1.64
N ARG A 51 -1.02 23.50 -2.22
CA ARG A 51 -1.95 24.60 -2.07
C ARG A 51 -2.39 24.54 -0.61
N THR A 52 -1.67 25.23 0.25
CA THR A 52 -2.12 25.44 1.62
C THR A 52 -3.50 26.09 1.51
N PRO A 53 -4.59 25.42 1.96
CA PRO A 53 -5.90 26.04 1.90
C PRO A 53 -5.86 27.29 2.74
N LEU A 54 -6.18 28.41 2.14
CA LEU A 54 -6.08 29.74 2.77
C LEU A 54 -6.94 29.89 4.02
N ILE A 55 -7.89 29.04 4.31
CA ILE A 55 -8.65 28.89 5.56
C ILE A 55 -9.54 27.63 5.40
N GLY A 56 -9.33 26.59 6.21
CA GLY A 56 -10.31 25.50 6.46
C GLY A 56 -10.77 24.66 5.26
N GLY A 57 -10.06 24.71 4.13
CA GLY A 57 -10.38 23.90 2.95
C GLY A 57 -9.92 22.45 3.11
N ARG A 58 -10.76 21.49 2.70
CA ARG A 58 -10.37 20.08 2.58
C ARG A 58 -9.20 19.94 1.61
N ARG A 59 -8.24 19.06 1.90
CA ARG A 59 -7.19 18.70 0.93
C ARG A 59 -7.86 18.27 -0.38
N SER A 60 -7.46 18.89 -1.48
CA SER A 60 -8.01 18.56 -2.81
C SER A 60 -7.34 17.35 -3.44
N THR A 61 -6.19 16.92 -2.94
CA THR A 61 -5.36 15.85 -3.49
C THR A 61 -4.98 14.89 -2.38
N VAL A 62 -5.21 13.60 -2.63
CA VAL A 62 -4.78 12.47 -1.78
C VAL A 62 -3.87 11.59 -2.61
N ARG A 63 -2.69 11.30 -2.09
CA ARG A 63 -1.69 10.47 -2.77
C ARG A 63 -1.72 9.04 -2.22
N VAL A 64 -1.96 8.08 -3.10
CA VAL A 64 -2.10 6.66 -2.75
C VAL A 64 -1.00 5.85 -3.41
N GLY A 65 -0.21 5.13 -2.61
CA GLY A 65 0.72 4.12 -3.06
C GLY A 65 0.07 2.73 -3.03
N THR A 66 0.25 1.94 -4.08
CA THR A 66 -0.20 0.54 -4.13
C THR A 66 1.00 -0.37 -4.28
N VAL A 67 1.10 -1.37 -3.43
CA VAL A 67 2.23 -2.32 -3.44
C VAL A 67 1.90 -3.46 -4.39
N GLN A 68 2.64 -3.56 -5.48
CA GLN A 68 2.64 -4.77 -6.28
C GLN A 68 3.53 -5.82 -5.61
N TRP A 69 2.90 -6.66 -4.81
CA TRP A 69 3.57 -7.63 -3.96
C TRP A 69 3.87 -8.91 -4.72
N GLN A 70 5.12 -9.33 -4.72
CA GLN A 70 5.51 -10.63 -5.22
C GLN A 70 5.57 -11.62 -4.04
N MET A 71 4.87 -12.75 -4.15
CA MET A 71 4.89 -13.84 -3.16
C MET A 71 6.24 -14.57 -3.20
N ARG A 72 7.31 -13.88 -2.80
CA ARG A 72 8.65 -14.45 -2.70
C ARG A 72 8.79 -15.26 -1.43
N ARG A 73 9.62 -16.30 -1.49
CA ARG A 73 10.01 -17.02 -0.29
C ARG A 73 10.74 -16.09 0.67
N VAL A 74 10.28 -16.05 1.92
CA VAL A 74 10.96 -15.36 3.02
C VAL A 74 11.65 -16.39 3.90
N THR A 75 12.77 -15.98 4.51
CA THR A 75 13.58 -16.86 5.35
C THR A 75 12.97 -16.98 6.75
N ASN A 76 12.45 -15.87 7.27
CA ASN A 76 11.88 -15.74 8.61
C ASN A 76 10.93 -14.53 8.67
N PHE A 77 10.42 -14.24 9.86
CA PHE A 77 9.56 -13.11 10.14
C PHE A 77 10.25 -11.77 9.87
N GLU A 78 11.49 -11.61 10.28
CA GLU A 78 12.29 -10.37 10.13
C GLU A 78 12.51 -10.04 8.65
N ASP A 79 12.70 -11.03 7.80
CA ASP A 79 12.84 -10.87 6.36
C ASP A 79 11.54 -10.34 5.74
N LEU A 80 10.38 -10.87 6.16
CA LEU A 80 9.08 -10.33 5.76
C LEU A 80 8.93 -8.88 6.20
N MET A 81 9.25 -8.56 7.45
CA MET A 81 9.12 -7.21 7.99
C MET A 81 10.04 -6.21 7.28
N SER A 82 11.26 -6.60 6.93
CA SER A 82 12.18 -5.77 6.15
C SER A 82 11.63 -5.47 4.75
N ASN A 83 10.99 -6.44 4.12
CA ASN A 83 10.33 -6.23 2.83
C ASN A 83 9.14 -5.26 2.95
N ILE A 84 8.33 -5.37 4.01
CA ILE A 84 7.23 -4.45 4.28
C ILE A 84 7.76 -3.02 4.47
N GLU A 85 8.76 -2.86 5.34
CA GLU A 85 9.34 -1.56 5.66
C GLU A 85 9.94 -0.88 4.44
N PHE A 86 10.58 -1.64 3.53
CA PHE A 86 11.09 -1.11 2.26
C PHE A 86 9.99 -0.40 1.45
N PHE A 87 8.80 -0.99 1.33
CA PHE A 87 7.70 -0.36 0.61
C PHE A 87 7.12 0.84 1.36
N VAL A 88 7.02 0.75 2.69
CA VAL A 88 6.52 1.88 3.51
C VAL A 88 7.45 3.07 3.40
N ASP A 89 8.78 2.86 3.53
CA ASP A 89 9.79 3.91 3.38
C ASP A 89 9.72 4.55 1.99
N ALA A 90 9.68 3.74 0.93
CA ALA A 90 9.59 4.23 -0.42
C ALA A 90 8.33 5.11 -0.64
N MET A 91 7.15 4.67 -0.18
CA MET A 91 5.92 5.43 -0.34
C MET A 91 5.88 6.70 0.53
N ALA A 92 6.44 6.63 1.73
CA ALA A 92 6.62 7.82 2.58
C ALA A 92 7.56 8.85 1.90
N GLY A 93 8.64 8.39 1.27
CA GLY A 93 9.54 9.24 0.48
C GLY A 93 8.85 9.95 -0.69
N TYR A 94 7.79 9.36 -1.26
CA TYR A 94 6.92 10.01 -2.26
C TYR A 94 5.80 10.86 -1.64
N ASN A 95 5.78 11.06 -0.33
CA ASN A 95 4.74 11.78 0.41
C ASN A 95 3.33 11.21 0.16
N CYS A 96 3.21 9.88 0.09
CA CYS A 96 1.90 9.25 0.00
C CYS A 96 1.12 9.41 1.32
N ASP A 97 -0.18 9.66 1.21
CA ASP A 97 -1.08 9.70 2.36
C ASP A 97 -1.51 8.29 2.80
N PHE A 98 -1.58 7.37 1.84
CA PHE A 98 -1.90 5.97 2.04
C PHE A 98 -0.92 5.06 1.32
N ILE A 99 -0.67 3.90 1.91
CA ILE A 99 -0.10 2.74 1.24
C ILE A 99 -1.06 1.56 1.39
N LEU A 100 -1.28 0.81 0.30
CA LEU A 100 -2.14 -0.37 0.26
C LEU A 100 -1.30 -1.62 -0.01
N PHE A 101 -1.31 -2.57 0.93
CA PHE A 101 -0.79 -3.93 0.75
C PHE A 101 -1.90 -4.88 0.26
N PRO A 102 -1.57 -5.98 -0.43
CA PRO A 102 -2.57 -6.91 -0.96
C PRO A 102 -3.15 -7.86 0.11
N GLU A 103 -4.14 -8.62 -0.29
CA GLU A 103 -4.73 -9.70 0.50
C GLU A 103 -3.68 -10.78 0.79
N LEU A 104 -3.64 -11.27 2.04
CA LEU A 104 -2.77 -12.35 2.52
C LEU A 104 -1.28 -12.14 2.17
N PHE A 105 -0.81 -10.89 2.20
CA PHE A 105 0.57 -10.56 1.86
C PHE A 105 1.61 -11.24 2.76
N ASN A 106 1.19 -11.76 3.93
CA ASN A 106 2.00 -12.53 4.85
C ASN A 106 2.08 -14.04 4.50
N ALA A 107 1.39 -14.49 3.44
CA ALA A 107 1.40 -15.87 2.99
C ALA A 107 2.80 -16.48 2.73
N PRO A 108 3.87 -15.73 2.39
CA PRO A 108 5.21 -16.30 2.32
C PRO A 108 5.67 -17.01 3.59
N LEU A 109 5.14 -16.65 4.77
CA LEU A 109 5.43 -17.34 6.04
C LEU A 109 4.80 -18.74 6.14
N LEU A 110 3.84 -19.09 5.28
CA LEU A 110 3.25 -20.44 5.23
C LEU A 110 4.30 -21.53 5.01
N ALA A 111 5.43 -21.21 4.40
CA ALA A 111 6.54 -22.15 4.21
C ALA A 111 7.10 -22.70 5.53
N GLN A 112 6.79 -22.05 6.67
CA GLN A 112 7.23 -22.49 8.01
C GLN A 112 6.26 -23.51 8.65
N PHE A 113 5.09 -23.74 8.06
CA PHE A 113 4.06 -24.62 8.59
C PHE A 113 3.91 -25.89 7.75
N ASN A 114 3.28 -26.90 8.34
CA ASN A 114 2.89 -28.10 7.62
C ASN A 114 1.77 -27.76 6.62
N GLN A 115 2.07 -27.88 5.32
CA GLN A 115 1.14 -27.59 4.24
C GLN A 115 0.25 -28.76 3.85
N GLU A 116 0.36 -29.92 4.52
CA GLU A 116 -0.51 -31.07 4.27
C GLU A 116 -1.95 -30.81 4.73
N ASP A 117 -2.14 -29.98 5.78
CA ASP A 117 -3.44 -29.45 6.20
C ASP A 117 -3.48 -27.94 5.98
N PRO A 118 -4.14 -27.45 4.92
CA PRO A 118 -4.24 -26.04 4.63
C PRO A 118 -4.92 -25.21 5.73
N ALA A 119 -5.89 -25.77 6.46
CA ALA A 119 -6.57 -25.07 7.53
C ALA A 119 -5.64 -24.89 8.76
N GLU A 120 -4.83 -25.90 9.08
CA GLU A 120 -3.83 -25.76 10.16
C GLU A 120 -2.73 -24.79 9.78
N ALA A 121 -2.27 -24.79 8.52
CA ALA A 121 -1.29 -23.84 8.04
C ALA A 121 -1.79 -22.40 8.15
N MET A 122 -3.05 -22.12 7.82
CA MET A 122 -3.67 -20.79 7.97
C MET A 122 -3.83 -20.38 9.44
N ARG A 123 -4.16 -21.33 10.35
CA ARG A 123 -4.16 -21.05 11.81
C ARG A 123 -2.75 -20.74 12.32
N GLY A 124 -1.74 -21.45 11.81
CA GLY A 124 -0.34 -21.14 12.09
C GLY A 124 0.05 -19.73 11.63
N LEU A 125 -0.35 -19.35 10.41
CA LEU A 125 -0.11 -18.01 9.87
C LEU A 125 -0.78 -16.91 10.70
N ALA A 126 -1.97 -17.17 11.24
CA ALA A 126 -2.72 -16.23 12.08
C ALA A 126 -1.95 -15.81 13.34
N GLN A 127 -1.02 -16.61 13.83
CA GLN A 127 -0.21 -16.28 15.01
C GLN A 127 0.67 -15.05 14.80
N TYR A 128 1.04 -14.73 13.58
CA TYR A 128 1.85 -13.55 13.23
C TYR A 128 1.05 -12.27 13.07
N THR A 129 -0.28 -12.37 12.93
CA THR A 129 -1.11 -11.22 12.56
C THR A 129 -1.01 -10.07 13.57
N GLY A 130 -1.03 -10.37 14.85
CA GLY A 130 -0.90 -9.34 15.90
C GLY A 130 0.43 -8.60 15.83
N GLU A 131 1.54 -9.35 15.74
CA GLU A 131 2.87 -8.77 15.69
C GLU A 131 3.11 -7.95 14.42
N ILE A 132 2.62 -8.42 13.26
CA ILE A 132 2.68 -7.66 12.00
C ILE A 132 1.86 -6.37 12.12
N THR A 133 0.64 -6.43 12.64
CA THR A 133 -0.24 -5.26 12.81
C THR A 133 0.39 -4.21 13.71
N ASP A 134 0.96 -4.62 14.84
CA ASP A 134 1.65 -3.74 15.78
C ASP A 134 2.89 -3.08 15.13
N ALA A 135 3.66 -3.84 14.37
CA ALA A 135 4.81 -3.31 13.65
C ALA A 135 4.39 -2.31 12.57
N MET A 136 3.36 -2.62 11.78
CA MET A 136 2.83 -1.71 10.75
C MET A 136 2.21 -0.45 11.38
N SER A 137 1.60 -0.54 12.55
CA SER A 137 1.11 0.64 13.28
C SER A 137 2.27 1.54 13.72
N ARG A 138 3.38 0.98 14.21
CA ARG A 138 4.59 1.76 14.52
C ARG A 138 5.18 2.40 13.26
N MET A 139 5.22 1.69 12.15
CA MET A 139 5.66 2.23 10.86
C MET A 139 4.75 3.38 10.40
N ALA A 140 3.42 3.24 10.52
CA ALA A 140 2.46 4.29 10.16
C ALA A 140 2.77 5.62 10.87
N VAL A 141 3.08 5.57 12.15
CA VAL A 141 3.49 6.74 12.95
C VAL A 141 4.87 7.25 12.52
N SER A 142 5.87 6.36 12.44
CA SER A 142 7.26 6.75 12.19
C SER A 142 7.47 7.34 10.81
N TYR A 143 6.79 6.81 9.81
CA TYR A 143 6.86 7.25 8.41
C TYR A 143 5.75 8.26 8.04
N ASN A 144 4.88 8.63 9.00
CA ASN A 144 3.77 9.58 8.80
C ASN A 144 2.86 9.24 7.61
N ILE A 145 2.47 7.97 7.49
CA ILE A 145 1.64 7.44 6.39
C ILE A 145 0.53 6.55 6.94
N ASN A 146 -0.69 6.63 6.40
CA ASN A 146 -1.73 5.66 6.73
C ASN A 146 -1.48 4.36 5.97
N ILE A 147 -1.51 3.22 6.66
CA ILE A 147 -1.23 1.91 6.07
C ILE A 147 -2.52 1.08 6.06
N ILE A 148 -2.99 0.73 4.86
CA ILE A 148 -3.94 -0.36 4.70
C ILE A 148 -3.11 -1.64 4.59
N ALA A 149 -3.04 -2.38 5.71
CA ALA A 149 -2.21 -3.57 5.87
C ALA A 149 -2.84 -4.79 5.17
N GLY A 150 -3.29 -4.59 3.93
CA GLY A 150 -3.90 -5.65 3.13
C GLY A 150 -4.94 -6.44 3.90
N SER A 151 -4.79 -7.76 3.93
CA SER A 151 -5.50 -8.60 4.90
C SER A 151 -4.63 -9.76 5.37
N MET A 152 -4.98 -10.31 6.53
CA MET A 152 -4.27 -11.42 7.17
C MET A 152 -5.27 -12.35 7.85
N PRO A 153 -4.94 -13.65 8.06
CA PRO A 153 -5.79 -14.56 8.80
C PRO A 153 -5.80 -14.19 10.29
N VAL A 154 -6.95 -14.28 10.89
CA VAL A 154 -7.16 -14.16 12.35
C VAL A 154 -7.90 -15.39 12.83
N TYR A 155 -7.39 -16.04 13.86
CA TYR A 155 -8.05 -17.17 14.50
C TYR A 155 -8.53 -16.77 15.87
N ASP A 156 -9.84 -16.66 16.03
CA ASP A 156 -10.49 -16.20 17.24
C ASP A 156 -11.70 -17.09 17.56
N GLU A 157 -11.90 -17.45 18.83
CA GLU A 157 -12.98 -18.29 19.31
C GLU A 157 -13.23 -19.55 18.44
N ASN A 158 -12.18 -20.25 18.05
CA ASN A 158 -12.21 -21.41 17.14
C ASN A 158 -12.69 -21.12 15.71
N THR A 159 -12.71 -19.85 15.31
CA THR A 159 -13.13 -19.42 13.98
C THR A 159 -11.99 -18.70 13.27
N LEU A 160 -11.78 -19.02 12.01
CA LEU A 160 -10.80 -18.37 11.14
C LEU A 160 -11.47 -17.29 10.30
N TYR A 161 -10.91 -16.11 10.33
CA TYR A 161 -11.34 -14.95 9.55
C TYR A 161 -10.20 -14.43 8.66
N ASN A 162 -10.55 -13.72 7.60
CA ASN A 162 -9.64 -12.93 6.79
C ASN A 162 -9.90 -11.44 7.11
N VAL A 163 -8.92 -10.75 7.70
CA VAL A 163 -9.12 -9.43 8.29
C VAL A 163 -8.15 -8.43 7.71
N ALA A 164 -8.67 -7.32 7.19
CA ALA A 164 -7.89 -6.17 6.76
C ALA A 164 -7.73 -5.16 7.91
N TYR A 165 -6.56 -4.51 7.98
CA TYR A 165 -6.27 -3.53 9.02
C TYR A 165 -5.98 -2.16 8.42
N LEU A 166 -6.45 -1.12 9.10
CA LEU A 166 -6.10 0.27 8.86
C LEU A 166 -5.25 0.75 10.04
N CYS A 167 -3.95 0.91 9.82
CA CYS A 167 -3.03 1.52 10.77
C CYS A 167 -2.87 3.00 10.40
N ARG A 168 -3.41 3.91 11.22
CA ARG A 168 -3.32 5.35 10.94
C ARG A 168 -2.00 5.93 11.44
N ARG A 169 -1.61 7.04 10.83
CA ARG A 169 -0.40 7.80 11.21
C ARG A 169 -0.49 8.43 12.60
N ASP A 170 -1.65 8.45 13.24
CA ASP A 170 -1.84 8.86 14.63
C ASP A 170 -1.67 7.70 15.64
N GLY A 171 -1.39 6.48 15.15
CA GLY A 171 -1.21 5.28 15.94
C GLY A 171 -2.49 4.51 16.24
N THR A 172 -3.65 4.99 15.80
CA THR A 172 -4.90 4.25 15.95
C THR A 172 -5.04 3.15 14.90
N ILE A 173 -5.69 2.05 15.28
CA ILE A 173 -5.91 0.89 14.41
C ILE A 173 -7.40 0.61 14.32
N ASP A 174 -7.89 0.43 13.10
CA ASP A 174 -9.21 -0.17 12.82
C ASP A 174 -9.02 -1.44 11.99
N HIS A 175 -10.09 -2.23 11.90
CA HIS A 175 -10.08 -3.48 11.12
C HIS A 175 -11.42 -3.69 10.40
N HIS A 176 -11.35 -4.50 9.33
CA HIS A 176 -12.50 -4.93 8.54
C HIS A 176 -12.40 -6.43 8.29
N TYR A 177 -13.38 -7.18 8.74
CA TYR A 177 -13.53 -8.61 8.43
C TYR A 177 -14.06 -8.77 7.01
N LYS A 178 -13.37 -9.55 6.17
CA LYS A 178 -13.88 -9.92 4.84
C LYS A 178 -15.29 -10.51 4.98
N LEU A 179 -16.26 -9.93 4.27
CA LEU A 179 -17.66 -10.33 4.39
C LEU A 179 -17.94 -11.63 3.67
N HIS A 180 -17.35 -11.80 2.48
CA HIS A 180 -17.63 -12.90 1.57
C HIS A 180 -16.37 -13.76 1.40
N ALA A 181 -16.22 -14.77 2.25
CA ALA A 181 -15.21 -15.80 2.00
C ALA A 181 -15.54 -16.55 0.70
N THR A 182 -14.54 -16.75 -0.16
CA THR A 182 -14.71 -17.53 -1.40
C THR A 182 -15.05 -18.97 -1.09
N PRO A 183 -15.62 -19.74 -2.05
CA PRO A 183 -15.86 -21.17 -1.85
C PRO A 183 -14.61 -21.93 -1.42
N ASP A 184 -13.44 -21.61 -1.99
CA ASP A 184 -12.17 -22.28 -1.67
C ASP A 184 -11.68 -21.92 -0.26
N GLU A 185 -11.77 -20.64 0.16
CA GLU A 185 -11.44 -20.21 1.53
C GLU A 185 -12.31 -20.95 2.56
N ARG A 186 -13.61 -21.11 2.27
CA ARG A 186 -14.54 -21.85 3.15
C ARG A 186 -14.21 -23.34 3.21
N PHE A 187 -13.97 -23.93 2.05
CA PHE A 187 -13.82 -25.38 1.95
C PHE A 187 -12.46 -25.85 2.46
N TYR A 188 -11.37 -25.19 2.02
CA TYR A 188 -10.02 -25.65 2.35
C TYR A 188 -9.47 -25.08 3.65
N TRP A 189 -9.85 -23.83 4.01
CA TRP A 189 -9.29 -23.15 5.17
C TRP A 189 -10.29 -23.00 6.32
N GLY A 190 -11.58 -23.13 6.06
CA GLY A 190 -12.63 -22.93 7.06
C GLY A 190 -12.89 -21.47 7.40
N VAL A 191 -12.51 -20.53 6.51
CA VAL A 191 -12.71 -19.09 6.72
C VAL A 191 -14.20 -18.75 6.78
N GLN A 192 -14.58 -17.99 7.79
CA GLN A 192 -15.93 -17.42 7.94
C GLN A 192 -15.96 -15.96 7.49
N GLY A 193 -17.12 -15.52 7.00
CA GLY A 193 -17.36 -14.11 6.69
C GLY A 193 -17.62 -13.28 7.94
N GLY A 194 -17.24 -11.99 7.88
CA GLY A 194 -17.65 -11.00 8.86
C GLY A 194 -19.12 -10.59 8.71
N ASP A 195 -19.62 -9.82 9.63
CA ASP A 195 -21.03 -9.37 9.72
C ASP A 195 -21.19 -7.84 9.78
N ALA A 196 -20.08 -7.10 9.79
CA ALA A 196 -20.07 -5.65 9.92
C ALA A 196 -19.40 -4.96 8.73
N LEU A 197 -20.00 -3.86 8.31
CA LEU A 197 -19.50 -3.00 7.24
C LEU A 197 -19.48 -1.54 7.69
N LYS A 198 -18.26 -0.95 7.73
CA LYS A 198 -18.06 0.40 8.25
C LYS A 198 -17.10 1.18 7.36
N ALA A 199 -17.44 2.44 7.08
CA ALA A 199 -16.51 3.41 6.55
C ALA A 199 -15.67 4.02 7.69
N PHE A 200 -14.40 4.29 7.43
CA PHE A 200 -13.44 4.77 8.42
C PHE A 200 -13.07 6.22 8.17
N ASP A 201 -13.07 7.03 9.22
CA ASP A 201 -12.55 8.40 9.13
C ASP A 201 -11.02 8.39 9.22
N THR A 202 -10.39 9.20 8.36
CA THR A 202 -8.95 9.47 8.39
C THR A 202 -8.71 10.96 8.29
N ASP A 203 -7.49 11.39 8.55
CA ASP A 203 -7.09 12.81 8.43
C ASP A 203 -7.17 13.37 7.00
N VAL A 204 -7.26 12.50 5.98
CA VAL A 204 -7.31 12.86 4.56
C VAL A 204 -8.62 12.47 3.86
N GLY A 205 -9.62 12.03 4.61
CA GLY A 205 -10.95 11.70 4.09
C GLY A 205 -11.51 10.40 4.66
N ARG A 206 -12.76 10.11 4.31
CA ARG A 206 -13.45 8.88 4.73
C ARG A 206 -13.22 7.78 3.71
N ILE A 207 -12.77 6.62 4.19
CA ILE A 207 -12.39 5.48 3.35
C ILE A 207 -13.25 4.25 3.65
N GLY A 208 -13.30 3.34 2.68
CA GLY A 208 -13.82 1.98 2.84
C GLY A 208 -12.76 0.94 2.52
N ILE A 209 -12.91 -0.25 3.05
CA ILE A 209 -12.10 -1.41 2.72
C ILE A 209 -13.02 -2.56 2.35
N LEU A 210 -12.78 -3.19 1.20
CA LEU A 210 -13.44 -4.43 0.77
C LEU A 210 -12.36 -5.41 0.31
N VAL A 211 -12.35 -6.61 0.85
CA VAL A 211 -11.29 -7.59 0.57
C VAL A 211 -11.68 -8.48 -0.61
N CYS A 212 -10.95 -8.34 -1.71
CA CYS A 212 -11.00 -9.25 -2.88
C CYS A 212 -12.43 -9.52 -3.36
N TYR A 213 -12.99 -10.69 -3.04
CA TYR A 213 -14.32 -11.14 -3.46
C TYR A 213 -15.44 -10.21 -3.01
N ASP A 214 -15.27 -9.45 -1.92
CA ASP A 214 -16.27 -8.49 -1.45
C ASP A 214 -16.63 -7.43 -2.50
N VAL A 215 -15.67 -7.01 -3.33
CA VAL A 215 -15.90 -5.98 -4.36
C VAL A 215 -16.85 -6.44 -5.48
N GLU A 216 -17.07 -7.75 -5.59
CA GLU A 216 -18.00 -8.32 -6.57
C GLU A 216 -19.47 -8.10 -6.19
N PHE A 217 -19.74 -7.81 -4.92
CA PHE A 217 -21.09 -7.53 -4.39
C PHE A 217 -21.33 -6.02 -4.36
N PRO A 218 -22.19 -5.49 -5.28
CA PRO A 218 -22.41 -4.04 -5.38
C PRO A 218 -23.00 -3.43 -4.12
N GLU A 219 -23.78 -4.19 -3.37
CA GLU A 219 -24.43 -3.76 -2.14
C GLU A 219 -23.42 -3.31 -1.08
N ALA A 220 -22.31 -4.03 -0.93
CA ALA A 220 -21.28 -3.70 0.06
C ALA A 220 -20.66 -2.31 -0.22
N CYS A 221 -20.31 -2.04 -1.48
CA CYS A 221 -19.77 -0.73 -1.84
C CYS A 221 -20.81 0.38 -1.71
N ARG A 222 -22.06 0.13 -2.09
CA ARG A 222 -23.18 1.09 -1.95
C ARG A 222 -23.38 1.49 -0.50
N LEU A 223 -23.41 0.54 0.42
CA LEU A 223 -23.55 0.80 1.85
C LEU A 223 -22.39 1.61 2.44
N LEU A 224 -21.17 1.43 1.92
CA LEU A 224 -20.02 2.28 2.28
C LEU A 224 -20.16 3.70 1.72
N ALA A 225 -20.61 3.83 0.47
CA ALA A 225 -20.87 5.12 -0.16
C ALA A 225 -21.94 5.92 0.58
N ASP A 226 -23.02 5.27 1.02
CA ASP A 226 -24.08 5.87 1.83
C ASP A 226 -23.57 6.36 3.20
N GLN A 227 -22.49 5.78 3.70
CA GLN A 227 -21.77 6.24 4.90
C GLN A 227 -20.80 7.41 4.59
N GLY A 228 -20.73 7.87 3.34
CA GLY A 228 -19.88 8.99 2.92
C GLY A 228 -18.44 8.61 2.57
N MET A 229 -18.20 7.34 2.21
CA MET A 229 -16.89 6.89 1.70
C MET A 229 -16.52 7.64 0.43
N GLN A 230 -15.27 8.09 0.34
CA GLN A 230 -14.71 8.79 -0.80
C GLN A 230 -13.69 7.94 -1.57
N ILE A 231 -12.95 7.08 -0.85
CA ILE A 231 -11.94 6.20 -1.43
C ILE A 231 -12.19 4.78 -0.92
N LEU A 232 -12.33 3.84 -1.85
CA LEU A 232 -12.41 2.40 -1.57
C LEU A 232 -11.05 1.76 -1.81
N PHE A 233 -10.54 1.03 -0.81
CA PHE A 233 -9.34 0.21 -0.93
C PHE A 233 -9.72 -1.26 -1.07
N VAL A 234 -9.13 -1.93 -2.07
CA VAL A 234 -9.44 -3.33 -2.36
C VAL A 234 -8.14 -4.13 -2.46
N PRO A 235 -7.64 -4.65 -1.33
CA PRO A 235 -6.60 -5.67 -1.35
C PRO A 235 -7.17 -6.96 -1.94
N PHE A 236 -6.43 -7.62 -2.83
CA PHE A 236 -6.88 -8.89 -3.39
C PHE A 236 -5.70 -9.85 -3.64
N TRP A 237 -6.03 -11.15 -3.75
CA TRP A 237 -5.13 -12.19 -4.21
C TRP A 237 -5.88 -13.11 -5.17
N THR A 238 -5.35 -13.28 -6.38
CA THR A 238 -5.96 -14.12 -7.41
C THR A 238 -4.88 -14.94 -8.11
N ASP A 239 -5.21 -16.17 -8.44
CA ASP A 239 -4.32 -17.16 -9.06
C ASP A 239 -4.39 -17.15 -10.59
N THR A 240 -5.45 -16.57 -11.17
CA THR A 240 -5.69 -16.59 -12.61
C THR A 240 -5.95 -15.19 -13.17
N LYS A 241 -5.61 -15.01 -14.45
CA LYS A 241 -5.93 -13.79 -15.18
C LYS A 241 -7.44 -13.49 -15.20
N ASN A 242 -8.27 -14.52 -15.25
CA ASN A 242 -9.73 -14.34 -15.25
C ASN A 242 -10.22 -13.82 -13.90
N ALA A 243 -9.71 -14.36 -12.80
CA ALA A 243 -10.03 -13.89 -11.46
C ALA A 243 -9.56 -12.43 -11.25
N TYR A 244 -8.35 -12.10 -11.67
CA TYR A 244 -7.85 -10.72 -11.68
C TYR A 244 -8.75 -9.77 -12.47
N LEU A 245 -9.13 -10.16 -13.70
CA LEU A 245 -10.00 -9.32 -14.55
C LEU A 245 -11.39 -9.14 -13.94
N ARG A 246 -11.90 -10.14 -13.22
CA ARG A 246 -13.19 -10.06 -12.52
C ARG A 246 -13.12 -9.00 -11.40
N VAL A 247 -12.16 -9.10 -10.49
CA VAL A 247 -11.94 -8.12 -9.42
C VAL A 247 -11.76 -6.71 -10.00
N ARG A 248 -10.90 -6.56 -11.01
CA ARG A 248 -10.63 -5.26 -11.63
C ARG A 248 -11.87 -4.64 -12.25
N ARG A 249 -12.67 -5.41 -12.98
CA ARG A 249 -13.88 -4.91 -13.63
C ARG A 249 -14.96 -4.52 -12.61
N CYS A 250 -15.10 -5.33 -11.55
CA CYS A 250 -16.01 -4.99 -10.46
C CYS A 250 -15.56 -3.71 -9.76
N ALA A 251 -14.28 -3.55 -9.44
CA ALA A 251 -13.74 -2.33 -8.86
C ALA A 251 -14.00 -1.09 -9.72
N GLN A 252 -13.84 -1.20 -11.05
CA GLN A 252 -14.16 -0.12 -11.98
C GLN A 252 -15.67 0.24 -11.96
N ALA A 253 -16.54 -0.78 -11.90
CA ALA A 253 -17.98 -0.55 -11.78
C ALA A 253 -18.33 0.17 -10.47
N ARG A 254 -17.73 -0.25 -9.34
CA ARG A 254 -17.93 0.40 -8.02
C ARG A 254 -17.54 1.87 -8.04
N ALA A 255 -16.44 2.22 -8.72
CA ALA A 255 -16.03 3.62 -8.86
C ALA A 255 -17.08 4.47 -9.58
N ILE A 256 -17.65 3.94 -10.68
CA ILE A 256 -18.65 4.64 -11.50
C ILE A 256 -19.99 4.73 -10.77
N GLU A 257 -20.47 3.62 -10.23
CA GLU A 257 -21.79 3.51 -9.60
C GLU A 257 -21.93 4.37 -8.33
N ASN A 258 -20.81 4.63 -7.64
CA ASN A 258 -20.81 5.31 -6.35
C ASN A 258 -20.05 6.63 -6.37
N GLU A 259 -19.57 7.07 -7.53
CA GLU A 259 -18.83 8.33 -7.71
C GLU A 259 -17.66 8.45 -6.71
N CYS A 260 -16.93 7.33 -6.48
CA CYS A 260 -15.82 7.28 -5.55
C CYS A 260 -14.53 6.85 -6.25
N TYR A 261 -13.39 7.14 -5.61
CA TYR A 261 -12.10 6.60 -6.04
C TYR A 261 -11.95 5.16 -5.56
N VAL A 262 -11.33 4.31 -6.39
CA VAL A 262 -11.04 2.92 -6.01
C VAL A 262 -9.58 2.59 -6.26
N ALA A 263 -8.87 2.21 -5.20
CA ALA A 263 -7.49 1.74 -5.27
C ALA A 263 -7.48 0.22 -5.06
N ILE A 264 -6.89 -0.51 -6.00
CA ILE A 264 -6.76 -1.97 -5.92
C ILE A 264 -5.30 -2.39 -5.97
N THR A 265 -4.93 -3.41 -5.22
CA THR A 265 -3.62 -4.06 -5.35
C THR A 265 -3.71 -5.55 -5.10
N GLY A 266 -2.91 -6.30 -5.82
CA GLY A 266 -2.86 -7.75 -5.73
C GLY A 266 -1.45 -8.31 -5.69
N SER A 267 -1.36 -9.57 -5.28
CA SER A 267 -0.12 -10.33 -5.30
C SER A 267 0.14 -10.95 -6.68
N VAL A 268 1.43 -11.13 -7.00
CA VAL A 268 1.91 -11.72 -8.26
C VAL A 268 2.76 -12.95 -7.97
#